data_6cd27b8555b5178e740efb91e49704f9
#
_entry.id   6cd27b8555b5178e740efb91e49704f9
#
_cell.length_a   1.000
_cell.length_b   1.000
_cell.length_c   1.000
_cell.angle_alpha   90.00
_cell.angle_beta   90.00
_cell.angle_gamma   90.00
#
_symmetry.space_group_name_H-M   'P 1'
#
loop_
_entity.id
_entity.type
_entity.pdbx_description
1 polymer ?
#
loop_
_entity_poly.entity_id
_entity_poly.type
_entity_poly.pdbx_seq_one_letter_code
_entity_poly.pdbx_strand_id
1 'polypeptide(L)'
;MALFEQIINTHSSFLGTLRHSFLDEDRKTALQNFELKGFPTKKDEEYKYTNLKEITEKEYNFFPTEEHNISKEQLDVLHLGEENFDRIVFINGKLHKEFSKISIGNAEFLSFGYALNDSAHKEAFDQYFNTIAHRDLAFTNLNSAYCNFGFFLRVPKNVVIEKPIHIFYLSQNQNENTFYNTRNLLIVEEGAKVEIIESHHNLDESFVLTNSVTEIFTYQNAKTDWHKLQNDSDTSYLVDHTFAKQERDSLTTVNTFSFGGKLVRNNLDFIHNGENINSFMNGITIIGKDQLVDHHTAVHHNTPNCESYQNYKGIFKDKSHGVFNGKVFVNKIAQKTNAYQQNNNILLDEGATIDTKPQLEIFADDVKCSHGCTVGQLNEDAMFYLRARGISKKEARALLLYAFANDAMQNIDIEPLKVKVSKLLAEKLEVNMEF
;
A
#
# COMPACT_ATOMS: atom_id res chain seq x y z
N MET A 1 -3.62 22.49 -15.69
CA MET A 1 -2.95 21.24 -15.32
C MET A 1 -3.42 20.18 -16.32
N ALA A 2 -2.51 19.67 -17.14
CA ALA A 2 -2.86 18.79 -18.27
C ALA A 2 -3.67 17.55 -17.85
N LEU A 3 -3.22 16.85 -16.80
CA LEU A 3 -3.91 15.65 -16.33
C LEU A 3 -5.34 15.92 -15.83
N PHE A 4 -5.61 17.06 -15.17
CA PHE A 4 -6.95 17.38 -14.69
C PHE A 4 -7.95 17.53 -15.84
N GLU A 5 -7.59 18.32 -16.86
CA GLU A 5 -8.44 18.50 -18.04
C GLU A 5 -8.62 17.18 -18.82
N GLN A 6 -7.55 16.40 -18.91
CA GLN A 6 -7.59 15.10 -19.56
C GLN A 6 -8.56 14.13 -18.84
N ILE A 7 -8.55 14.09 -17.51
CA ILE A 7 -9.49 13.28 -16.70
C ILE A 7 -10.94 13.68 -17.04
N ILE A 8 -11.26 14.97 -16.99
CA ILE A 8 -12.64 15.41 -17.24
C ILE A 8 -13.07 15.07 -18.67
N ASN A 9 -12.21 15.32 -19.66
CA ASN A 9 -12.54 15.13 -21.07
C ASN A 9 -12.63 13.67 -21.52
N THR A 10 -11.87 12.77 -20.89
CA THR A 10 -11.84 11.34 -21.29
C THR A 10 -12.89 10.48 -20.60
N HIS A 11 -13.52 10.95 -19.54
CA HIS A 11 -14.42 10.12 -18.73
C HIS A 11 -15.62 9.57 -19.52
N SER A 12 -16.25 10.37 -20.36
CA SER A 12 -17.37 9.90 -21.19
C SER A 12 -16.93 8.80 -22.16
N SER A 13 -15.74 8.93 -22.76
CA SER A 13 -15.17 7.90 -23.61
C SER A 13 -14.84 6.64 -22.83
N PHE A 14 -14.30 6.80 -21.60
CA PHE A 14 -14.04 5.69 -20.70
C PHE A 14 -15.32 4.90 -20.37
N LEU A 15 -16.40 5.58 -19.97
CA LEU A 15 -17.69 4.93 -19.74
C LEU A 15 -18.21 4.20 -20.99
N GLY A 16 -17.98 4.76 -22.18
CA GLY A 16 -18.36 4.13 -23.46
C GLY A 16 -17.61 2.83 -23.77
N THR A 17 -16.43 2.60 -23.16
CA THR A 17 -15.68 1.33 -23.32
C THR A 17 -16.16 0.24 -22.37
N LEU A 18 -16.88 0.60 -21.32
CA LEU A 18 -17.38 -0.33 -20.32
C LEU A 18 -18.74 -0.90 -20.71
N ARG A 19 -19.03 -2.10 -20.23
CA ARG A 19 -20.41 -2.58 -20.19
C ARG A 19 -21.15 -1.76 -19.11
N HIS A 20 -22.44 -1.49 -19.32
CA HIS A 20 -23.26 -0.86 -18.29
C HIS A 20 -23.17 -1.63 -16.98
N SER A 21 -22.85 -0.92 -15.91
CA SER A 21 -22.72 -1.47 -14.57
C SER A 21 -23.65 -0.76 -13.61
N PHE A 22 -23.92 -1.38 -12.48
CA PHE A 22 -24.70 -0.75 -11.40
C PHE A 22 -23.97 0.42 -10.71
N LEU A 23 -22.68 0.68 -11.03
CA LEU A 23 -21.91 1.82 -10.52
C LEU A 23 -21.86 3.04 -11.43
N ASP A 24 -22.55 3.06 -12.56
CA ASP A 24 -22.41 4.15 -13.55
C ASP A 24 -22.79 5.53 -12.97
N GLU A 25 -23.80 5.61 -12.12
CA GLU A 25 -24.18 6.86 -11.43
C GLU A 25 -23.19 7.25 -10.33
N ASP A 26 -22.65 6.28 -9.59
CA ASP A 26 -21.60 6.54 -8.61
C ASP A 26 -20.33 7.08 -9.27
N ARG A 27 -19.94 6.55 -10.43
CA ARG A 27 -18.79 7.04 -11.21
C ARG A 27 -18.97 8.50 -11.64
N LYS A 28 -20.14 8.87 -12.12
CA LYS A 28 -20.46 10.26 -12.50
C LYS A 28 -20.39 11.20 -11.30
N THR A 29 -20.99 10.79 -10.18
CA THR A 29 -20.96 11.55 -8.94
C THR A 29 -19.55 11.73 -8.41
N ALA A 30 -18.73 10.68 -8.48
CA ALA A 30 -17.33 10.72 -8.07
C ALA A 30 -16.50 11.66 -8.95
N LEU A 31 -16.74 11.67 -10.28
CA LEU A 31 -16.11 12.65 -11.18
C LEU A 31 -16.48 14.09 -10.81
N GLN A 32 -17.75 14.37 -10.57
CA GLN A 32 -18.21 15.70 -10.17
C GLN A 32 -17.54 16.16 -8.87
N ASN A 33 -17.42 15.27 -7.89
CA ASN A 33 -16.72 15.57 -6.64
C ASN A 33 -15.23 15.84 -6.87
N PHE A 34 -14.59 15.09 -7.76
CA PHE A 34 -13.20 15.32 -8.15
C PHE A 34 -13.05 16.66 -8.89
N GLU A 35 -13.95 16.98 -9.81
CA GLU A 35 -13.94 18.24 -10.56
C GLU A 35 -14.05 19.46 -9.64
N LEU A 36 -14.91 19.38 -8.63
CA LEU A 36 -15.08 20.47 -7.63
C LEU A 36 -13.83 20.68 -6.76
N LYS A 37 -13.12 19.59 -6.39
CA LYS A 37 -11.96 19.66 -5.50
C LYS A 37 -10.64 19.85 -6.24
N GLY A 38 -10.48 19.21 -7.38
CA GLY A 38 -9.22 19.12 -8.12
C GLY A 38 -8.16 18.31 -7.37
N PHE A 39 -6.94 18.31 -7.91
CA PHE A 39 -5.79 17.71 -7.23
C PHE A 39 -5.37 18.53 -6.01
N PRO A 40 -5.00 17.87 -4.92
CA PRO A 40 -4.46 18.55 -3.75
C PRO A 40 -3.12 19.24 -4.08
N THR A 41 -2.81 20.26 -3.34
CA THR A 41 -1.62 21.10 -3.50
C THR A 41 -0.82 21.15 -2.21
N LYS A 42 0.36 21.75 -2.22
CA LYS A 42 1.15 22.00 -1.00
C LYS A 42 0.45 22.91 0.04
N LYS A 43 -0.67 23.53 -0.31
CA LYS A 43 -1.50 24.31 0.65
C LYS A 43 -2.40 23.40 1.47
N ASP A 44 -2.67 22.20 0.99
CA ASP A 44 -3.43 21.20 1.71
C ASP A 44 -2.51 20.53 2.73
N GLU A 45 -2.90 20.52 4.00
CA GLU A 45 -2.06 20.06 5.12
C GLU A 45 -1.51 18.63 4.87
N GLU A 46 -2.33 17.74 4.35
CA GLU A 46 -1.96 16.35 4.06
C GLU A 46 -0.99 16.20 2.88
N TYR A 47 -0.81 17.25 2.06
CA TYR A 47 0.08 17.27 0.90
C TYR A 47 1.19 18.34 0.99
N LYS A 48 1.37 18.93 2.18
CA LYS A 48 2.36 19.99 2.41
C LYS A 48 3.77 19.62 1.95
N TYR A 49 4.16 18.38 2.14
CA TYR A 49 5.49 17.87 1.82
C TYR A 49 5.52 17.04 0.51
N THR A 50 4.37 16.77 -0.12
CA THR A 50 4.26 15.97 -1.33
C THR A 50 3.84 16.82 -2.52
N ASN A 51 4.76 17.01 -3.46
CA ASN A 51 4.50 17.79 -4.67
C ASN A 51 4.00 16.90 -5.80
N LEU A 52 2.76 17.11 -6.22
CA LEU A 52 2.14 16.36 -7.31
C LEU A 52 2.36 16.97 -8.71
N LYS A 53 3.13 18.06 -8.81
CA LYS A 53 3.29 18.81 -10.07
C LYS A 53 3.81 17.91 -11.20
N GLU A 54 4.80 17.09 -10.92
CA GLU A 54 5.39 16.19 -11.90
C GLU A 54 4.36 15.19 -12.47
N ILE A 55 3.41 14.74 -11.64
CA ILE A 55 2.32 13.86 -12.05
C ILE A 55 1.27 14.63 -12.86
N THR A 56 0.85 15.81 -12.37
CA THR A 56 -0.31 16.53 -12.90
C THR A 56 -0.03 17.32 -14.17
N GLU A 57 1.23 17.53 -14.52
CA GLU A 57 1.65 18.20 -15.77
C GLU A 57 1.91 17.26 -16.94
N LYS A 58 1.91 15.93 -16.71
CA LYS A 58 2.04 14.93 -17.77
C LYS A 58 0.68 14.56 -18.37
N GLU A 59 0.72 14.10 -19.59
CA GLU A 59 -0.40 13.44 -20.25
C GLU A 59 -0.24 11.93 -20.16
N TYR A 60 -1.36 11.22 -20.01
CA TYR A 60 -1.40 9.77 -19.83
C TYR A 60 -2.42 9.12 -20.75
N ASN A 61 -2.15 7.88 -21.14
CA ASN A 61 -3.13 7.00 -21.76
C ASN A 61 -4.01 6.37 -20.66
N PHE A 62 -5.33 6.54 -20.77
CA PHE A 62 -6.35 5.95 -19.88
C PHE A 62 -6.87 4.61 -20.38
N PHE A 63 -6.46 4.22 -21.58
CA PHE A 63 -6.92 3.02 -22.29
C PHE A 63 -5.73 2.13 -22.62
N PRO A 64 -5.10 1.51 -21.58
CA PRO A 64 -3.90 0.70 -21.79
C PRO A 64 -4.17 -0.45 -22.75
N THR A 65 -3.18 -0.75 -23.59
CA THR A 65 -3.24 -1.86 -24.54
C THR A 65 -3.28 -3.20 -23.82
N GLU A 66 -3.90 -4.21 -24.45
CA GLU A 66 -3.81 -5.60 -23.99
C GLU A 66 -2.52 -6.28 -24.48
N GLU A 67 -1.85 -5.71 -25.46
CA GLU A 67 -0.63 -6.26 -26.04
C GLU A 67 0.54 -6.13 -25.05
N HIS A 68 1.26 -7.20 -24.85
CA HIS A 68 2.46 -7.28 -24.03
C HIS A 68 3.41 -8.37 -24.53
N ASN A 69 4.69 -8.26 -24.18
CA ASN A 69 5.72 -9.24 -24.48
C ASN A 69 6.29 -9.89 -23.22
N ILE A 70 5.54 -9.87 -22.12
CA ILE A 70 5.97 -10.42 -20.84
C ILE A 70 6.07 -11.93 -20.96
N SER A 71 7.24 -12.50 -20.68
CA SER A 71 7.47 -13.94 -20.68
C SER A 71 7.26 -14.53 -19.28
N LYS A 72 7.09 -15.87 -19.25
CA LYS A 72 6.99 -16.58 -17.97
C LYS A 72 8.28 -16.44 -17.15
N GLU A 73 9.44 -16.49 -17.79
CA GLU A 73 10.74 -16.35 -17.13
C GLU A 73 10.91 -14.98 -16.45
N GLN A 74 10.43 -13.91 -17.07
CA GLN A 74 10.42 -12.58 -16.44
C GLN A 74 9.54 -12.55 -15.18
N LEU A 75 8.37 -13.20 -15.25
CA LEU A 75 7.48 -13.30 -14.10
C LEU A 75 8.09 -14.14 -12.97
N ASP A 76 8.75 -15.26 -13.30
CA ASP A 76 9.36 -16.17 -12.33
C ASP A 76 10.48 -15.48 -11.52
N VAL A 77 11.21 -14.53 -12.10
CA VAL A 77 12.21 -13.71 -11.41
C VAL A 77 11.56 -12.80 -10.35
N LEU A 78 10.35 -12.33 -10.61
CA LEU A 78 9.61 -11.47 -9.67
C LEU A 78 8.92 -12.28 -8.56
N HIS A 79 8.66 -13.57 -8.80
CA HIS A 79 7.92 -14.44 -7.91
C HIS A 79 8.74 -14.90 -6.68
N LEU A 80 8.05 -15.20 -5.58
CA LEU A 80 8.65 -15.63 -4.30
C LEU A 80 8.83 -17.16 -4.19
N GLY A 81 8.48 -17.91 -5.24
CA GLY A 81 8.50 -19.37 -5.29
C GLY A 81 7.12 -19.95 -5.60
N GLU A 82 7.01 -20.76 -6.69
CA GLU A 82 5.71 -21.22 -7.21
C GLU A 82 4.95 -22.21 -6.30
N GLU A 83 5.64 -23.00 -5.52
CA GLU A 83 5.00 -24.09 -4.76
C GLU A 83 4.24 -23.61 -3.52
N ASN A 84 4.61 -22.44 -2.98
CA ASN A 84 4.15 -21.96 -1.68
C ASN A 84 3.12 -20.84 -1.77
N PHE A 85 2.81 -20.35 -2.99
CA PHE A 85 1.93 -19.19 -3.18
C PHE A 85 0.87 -19.48 -4.24
N ASP A 86 -0.31 -18.93 -4.03
CA ASP A 86 -1.22 -18.63 -5.11
C ASP A 86 -0.77 -17.37 -5.82
N ARG A 87 -0.98 -17.27 -7.12
CA ARG A 87 -0.51 -16.18 -7.95
C ARG A 87 -1.65 -15.58 -8.76
N ILE A 88 -1.80 -14.28 -8.67
CA ILE A 88 -2.74 -13.48 -9.46
C ILE A 88 -1.93 -12.44 -10.22
N VAL A 89 -2.09 -12.40 -11.54
CA VAL A 89 -1.34 -11.49 -12.40
C VAL A 89 -2.29 -10.60 -13.17
N PHE A 90 -2.14 -9.29 -12.96
CA PHE A 90 -2.74 -8.27 -13.79
C PHE A 90 -1.67 -7.70 -14.71
N ILE A 91 -1.96 -7.63 -16.01
CA ILE A 91 -1.10 -6.98 -17.01
C ILE A 91 -1.89 -5.83 -17.63
N ASN A 92 -1.32 -4.64 -17.61
CA ASN A 92 -1.96 -3.44 -18.13
C ASN A 92 -3.39 -3.25 -17.56
N GLY A 93 -3.55 -3.56 -16.26
CA GLY A 93 -4.82 -3.47 -15.54
C GLY A 93 -5.76 -4.66 -15.70
N LYS A 94 -5.52 -5.60 -16.62
CA LYS A 94 -6.39 -6.75 -16.87
C LYS A 94 -5.85 -8.04 -16.26
N LEU A 95 -6.76 -8.87 -15.73
CA LEU A 95 -6.44 -10.18 -15.19
C LEU A 95 -5.92 -11.12 -16.30
N HIS A 96 -4.68 -11.58 -16.16
CA HIS A 96 -4.06 -12.54 -17.10
C HIS A 96 -4.19 -13.97 -16.58
N LYS A 97 -5.15 -14.72 -17.15
CA LYS A 97 -5.52 -16.05 -16.65
C LYS A 97 -4.42 -17.09 -16.76
N GLU A 98 -3.64 -17.07 -17.85
CA GLU A 98 -2.59 -18.07 -18.08
C GLU A 98 -1.42 -17.94 -17.09
N PHE A 99 -1.13 -16.70 -16.65
CA PHE A 99 -0.09 -16.45 -15.66
C PHE A 99 -0.61 -16.52 -14.22
N SER A 100 -1.93 -16.57 -14.03
CA SER A 100 -2.55 -16.71 -12.73
C SER A 100 -2.76 -18.18 -12.36
N LYS A 101 -2.49 -18.52 -11.09
CA LYS A 101 -2.73 -19.84 -10.54
C LYS A 101 -3.32 -19.66 -9.15
N ILE A 102 -4.58 -20.00 -9.00
CA ILE A 102 -5.35 -19.74 -7.77
C ILE A 102 -5.94 -21.05 -7.25
N SER A 103 -5.72 -21.35 -5.98
CA SER A 103 -6.24 -22.52 -5.27
C SER A 103 -6.86 -22.12 -3.94
N ILE A 104 -7.80 -21.16 -3.96
CA ILE A 104 -8.39 -20.49 -2.79
C ILE A 104 -9.58 -21.24 -2.17
N GLY A 105 -9.80 -22.52 -2.54
CA GLY A 105 -10.88 -23.35 -1.99
C GLY A 105 -12.25 -22.75 -2.24
N ASN A 106 -13.01 -22.52 -1.17
CA ASN A 106 -14.38 -21.96 -1.23
C ASN A 106 -14.39 -20.40 -1.26
N ALA A 107 -13.25 -19.73 -1.29
CA ALA A 107 -13.21 -18.28 -1.45
C ALA A 107 -13.55 -17.89 -2.89
N GLU A 108 -14.08 -16.70 -3.06
CA GLU A 108 -14.49 -16.16 -4.35
C GLU A 108 -13.54 -15.05 -4.78
N PHE A 109 -12.86 -15.24 -5.90
CA PHE A 109 -11.99 -14.25 -6.52
C PHE A 109 -12.48 -13.89 -7.92
N LEU A 110 -12.67 -12.61 -8.17
CA LEU A 110 -13.09 -12.06 -9.46
C LEU A 110 -12.25 -10.84 -9.81
N SER A 111 -11.99 -10.60 -11.11
CA SER A 111 -11.54 -9.27 -11.50
C SER A 111 -12.63 -8.25 -11.20
N PHE A 112 -12.24 -7.06 -10.76
CA PHE A 112 -13.19 -6.02 -10.33
C PHE A 112 -14.20 -5.69 -11.42
N GLY A 113 -13.75 -5.49 -12.67
CA GLY A 113 -14.61 -5.22 -13.80
C GLY A 113 -15.60 -6.36 -14.12
N TYR A 114 -15.24 -7.63 -13.85
CA TYR A 114 -16.18 -8.75 -14.00
C TYR A 114 -17.25 -8.71 -12.91
N ALA A 115 -16.85 -8.52 -11.66
CA ALA A 115 -17.77 -8.46 -10.53
C ALA A 115 -18.80 -7.33 -10.67
N LEU A 116 -18.42 -6.18 -11.24
CA LEU A 116 -19.30 -5.04 -11.49
C LEU A 116 -20.41 -5.32 -12.52
N ASN A 117 -20.20 -6.28 -13.39
CA ASN A 117 -21.15 -6.60 -14.49
C ASN A 117 -22.05 -7.80 -14.15
N ASP A 118 -21.83 -8.44 -12.99
CA ASP A 118 -22.63 -9.57 -12.55
C ASP A 118 -23.62 -9.14 -11.45
N SER A 119 -24.90 -9.21 -11.75
CA SER A 119 -25.96 -8.83 -10.81
C SER A 119 -25.97 -9.64 -9.51
N ALA A 120 -25.37 -10.82 -9.50
CA ALA A 120 -25.23 -11.64 -8.30
C ALA A 120 -24.38 -10.95 -7.21
N HIS A 121 -23.48 -10.05 -7.60
CA HIS A 121 -22.60 -9.33 -6.69
C HIS A 121 -23.11 -7.95 -6.28
N LYS A 122 -24.24 -7.50 -6.86
CA LYS A 122 -24.77 -6.14 -6.59
C LYS A 122 -25.01 -5.89 -5.12
N GLU A 123 -25.59 -6.84 -4.39
CA GLU A 123 -25.85 -6.71 -2.96
C GLU A 123 -24.55 -6.51 -2.16
N ALA A 124 -23.48 -7.25 -2.49
CA ALA A 124 -22.18 -7.08 -1.84
C ALA A 124 -21.58 -5.70 -2.13
N PHE A 125 -21.69 -5.21 -3.38
CA PHE A 125 -21.22 -3.86 -3.70
C PHE A 125 -22.04 -2.77 -3.02
N ASP A 126 -23.37 -2.89 -2.98
CA ASP A 126 -24.24 -1.94 -2.26
C ASP A 126 -23.90 -1.88 -0.76
N GLN A 127 -23.49 -3.02 -0.18
CA GLN A 127 -23.11 -3.13 1.24
C GLN A 127 -21.71 -2.61 1.56
N TYR A 128 -20.74 -2.77 0.67
CA TYR A 128 -19.33 -2.59 0.99
C TYR A 128 -18.65 -1.47 0.19
N PHE A 129 -18.92 -1.35 -1.10
CA PHE A 129 -18.20 -0.43 -1.98
C PHE A 129 -18.39 1.03 -1.58
N ASN A 130 -17.29 1.77 -1.44
CA ASN A 130 -17.27 3.18 -1.01
C ASN A 130 -17.93 3.45 0.36
N THR A 131 -18.07 2.43 1.23
CA THR A 131 -18.67 2.64 2.56
C THR A 131 -17.65 3.06 3.60
N ILE A 132 -16.38 2.73 3.41
CA ILE A 132 -15.26 3.14 4.27
C ILE A 132 -14.24 4.00 3.54
N ALA A 133 -14.21 3.98 2.20
CA ALA A 133 -13.37 4.85 1.42
C ALA A 133 -13.88 6.31 1.51
N HIS A 134 -13.03 7.21 1.98
CA HIS A 134 -13.39 8.60 2.18
C HIS A 134 -13.66 9.34 0.87
N ARG A 135 -14.92 9.69 0.62
CA ARG A 135 -15.38 10.42 -0.58
C ARG A 135 -14.99 11.90 -0.60
N ASP A 136 -14.34 12.40 0.43
CA ASP A 136 -13.79 13.74 0.49
C ASP A 136 -12.35 13.84 0.00
N LEU A 137 -11.70 12.71 -0.33
CA LEU A 137 -10.36 12.68 -0.87
C LEU A 137 -10.37 12.70 -2.42
N ALA A 138 -9.55 13.57 -3.01
CA ALA A 138 -9.49 13.73 -4.46
C ALA A 138 -9.13 12.44 -5.21
N PHE A 139 -8.10 11.73 -4.75
CA PHE A 139 -7.67 10.48 -5.39
C PHE A 139 -8.67 9.33 -5.20
N THR A 140 -9.42 9.29 -4.09
CA THR A 140 -10.50 8.32 -3.88
C THR A 140 -11.67 8.57 -4.84
N ASN A 141 -12.06 9.84 -5.03
CA ASN A 141 -13.07 10.21 -6.03
C ASN A 141 -12.60 9.87 -7.45
N LEU A 142 -11.36 10.24 -7.80
CA LEU A 142 -10.78 9.90 -9.09
C LEU A 142 -10.75 8.40 -9.33
N ASN A 143 -10.38 7.61 -8.31
CA ASN A 143 -10.43 6.16 -8.38
C ASN A 143 -11.85 5.66 -8.62
N SER A 144 -12.82 6.12 -7.84
CA SER A 144 -14.22 5.71 -7.99
C SER A 144 -14.81 6.07 -9.37
N ALA A 145 -14.40 7.22 -9.95
CA ALA A 145 -14.85 7.63 -11.29
C ALA A 145 -14.33 6.70 -12.42
N TYR A 146 -13.11 6.17 -12.25
CA TYR A 146 -12.43 5.37 -13.27
C TYR A 146 -12.19 3.91 -12.89
N CYS A 147 -12.75 3.42 -11.78
CA CYS A 147 -12.51 2.05 -11.32
C CYS A 147 -13.04 1.00 -12.31
N ASN A 148 -12.15 0.13 -12.75
CA ASN A 148 -12.47 -1.04 -13.58
C ASN A 148 -11.42 -2.15 -13.45
N PHE A 149 -10.24 -1.82 -12.96
CA PHE A 149 -9.13 -2.75 -12.73
C PHE A 149 -9.03 -3.12 -11.26
N GLY A 150 -8.36 -4.23 -10.97
CA GLY A 150 -8.22 -4.76 -9.61
C GLY A 150 -9.12 -5.97 -9.38
N PHE A 151 -9.52 -6.23 -8.14
CA PHE A 151 -10.23 -7.44 -7.79
C PHE A 151 -11.32 -7.26 -6.72
N PHE A 152 -12.22 -8.22 -6.70
CA PHE A 152 -13.13 -8.56 -5.61
C PHE A 152 -12.71 -9.91 -5.04
N LEU A 153 -12.48 -9.98 -3.72
CA LEU A 153 -12.16 -11.22 -3.01
C LEU A 153 -13.06 -11.33 -1.77
N ARG A 154 -13.82 -12.41 -1.70
CA ARG A 154 -14.61 -12.77 -0.53
C ARG A 154 -14.12 -14.09 0.03
N VAL A 155 -13.71 -14.09 1.29
CA VAL A 155 -13.31 -15.28 2.03
C VAL A 155 -14.45 -15.63 2.99
N PRO A 156 -15.23 -16.71 2.72
CA PRO A 156 -16.41 -17.05 3.50
C PRO A 156 -16.06 -17.43 4.94
N LYS A 157 -17.07 -17.43 5.79
CA LYS A 157 -16.97 -17.76 7.21
C LYS A 157 -16.20 -19.07 7.46
N ASN A 158 -15.22 -18.98 8.39
CA ASN A 158 -14.33 -20.06 8.80
C ASN A 158 -13.46 -20.67 7.68
N VAL A 159 -13.35 -20.02 6.53
CA VAL A 159 -12.42 -20.43 5.47
C VAL A 159 -11.04 -19.88 5.77
N VAL A 160 -10.04 -20.74 5.73
CA VAL A 160 -8.63 -20.37 5.82
C VAL A 160 -7.98 -20.58 4.47
N ILE A 161 -7.47 -19.50 3.87
CA ILE A 161 -6.65 -19.61 2.68
C ILE A 161 -5.24 -19.95 3.15
N GLU A 162 -4.83 -21.21 2.92
CA GLU A 162 -3.60 -21.76 3.47
C GLU A 162 -2.33 -21.15 2.84
N LYS A 163 -2.40 -20.86 1.52
CA LYS A 163 -1.29 -20.28 0.79
C LYS A 163 -1.47 -18.78 0.66
N PRO A 164 -0.44 -17.96 0.97
CA PRO A 164 -0.50 -16.55 0.67
C PRO A 164 -0.75 -16.30 -0.83
N ILE A 165 -1.53 -15.28 -1.13
CA ILE A 165 -1.84 -14.88 -2.50
C ILE A 165 -0.88 -13.76 -2.91
N HIS A 166 -0.02 -14.01 -3.91
CA HIS A 166 0.82 -12.96 -4.48
C HIS A 166 0.14 -12.31 -5.69
N ILE A 167 -0.21 -11.06 -5.56
CA ILE A 167 -0.87 -10.25 -6.58
C ILE A 167 0.18 -9.37 -7.27
N PHE A 168 0.33 -9.54 -8.57
CA PHE A 168 1.21 -8.76 -9.43
C PHE A 168 0.41 -7.77 -10.26
N TYR A 169 0.78 -6.51 -10.18
CA TYR A 169 0.36 -5.48 -11.14
C TYR A 169 1.54 -5.16 -12.05
N LEU A 170 1.50 -5.66 -13.27
CA LEU A 170 2.55 -5.48 -14.27
C LEU A 170 2.09 -4.46 -15.31
N SER A 171 2.94 -3.52 -15.65
CA SER A 171 2.71 -2.57 -16.74
C SER A 171 3.79 -2.70 -17.80
N GLN A 172 3.35 -2.79 -19.07
CA GLN A 172 4.18 -2.75 -20.25
C GLN A 172 3.38 -2.12 -21.40
N ASN A 173 3.60 -0.83 -21.66
CA ASN A 173 2.72 -0.02 -22.49
C ASN A 173 3.41 0.55 -23.73
N GLN A 174 4.43 -0.12 -24.27
CA GLN A 174 5.13 0.28 -25.48
C GLN A 174 5.67 1.72 -25.40
N ASN A 175 6.15 2.12 -24.21
CA ASN A 175 6.67 3.46 -23.88
C ASN A 175 5.63 4.60 -23.90
N GLU A 176 4.33 4.30 -23.79
CA GLU A 176 3.30 5.31 -23.55
C GLU A 176 3.11 5.54 -22.05
N ASN A 177 3.05 6.81 -21.63
CA ASN A 177 2.69 7.13 -20.25
C ASN A 177 1.27 6.64 -19.97
N THR A 178 1.09 5.91 -18.89
CA THR A 178 -0.19 5.25 -18.61
C THR A 178 -0.70 5.57 -17.23
N PHE A 179 -2.02 5.75 -17.11
CA PHE A 179 -2.71 5.95 -15.86
C PHE A 179 -3.62 4.77 -15.53
N TYR A 180 -3.35 4.14 -14.37
CA TYR A 180 -4.15 3.05 -13.85
C TYR A 180 -4.93 3.49 -12.61
N ASN A 181 -6.24 3.14 -12.57
CA ASN A 181 -7.05 3.20 -11.36
C ASN A 181 -7.40 1.78 -10.93
N THR A 182 -6.64 1.23 -9.98
CA THR A 182 -6.91 -0.09 -9.41
C THR A 182 -7.86 0.03 -8.23
N ARG A 183 -8.88 -0.83 -8.19
CA ARG A 183 -9.83 -0.91 -7.10
C ARG A 183 -9.90 -2.33 -6.56
N ASN A 184 -9.68 -2.48 -5.26
CA ASN A 184 -9.72 -3.77 -4.61
C ASN A 184 -10.78 -3.75 -3.50
N LEU A 185 -11.58 -4.80 -3.44
CA LEU A 185 -12.56 -5.01 -2.38
C LEU A 185 -12.33 -6.39 -1.76
N LEU A 186 -11.90 -6.42 -0.51
CA LEU A 186 -11.63 -7.63 0.26
C LEU A 186 -12.61 -7.75 1.42
N ILE A 187 -13.33 -8.87 1.46
CA ILE A 187 -14.27 -9.21 2.53
C ILE A 187 -13.80 -10.51 3.18
N VAL A 188 -13.36 -10.44 4.44
CA VAL A 188 -12.89 -11.59 5.22
C VAL A 188 -13.91 -11.84 6.31
N GLU A 189 -14.78 -12.85 6.10
CA GLU A 189 -15.89 -13.12 6.97
C GLU A 189 -15.45 -13.72 8.32
N GLU A 190 -16.39 -13.88 9.23
CA GLU A 190 -16.17 -14.37 10.60
C GLU A 190 -15.31 -15.62 10.65
N GLY A 191 -14.20 -15.58 11.42
CA GLY A 191 -13.28 -16.70 11.61
C GLY A 191 -12.42 -17.04 10.39
N ALA A 192 -12.54 -16.29 9.29
CA ALA A 192 -11.77 -16.52 8.08
C ALA A 192 -10.35 -15.94 8.17
N LYS A 193 -9.44 -16.45 7.34
CA LYS A 193 -8.05 -15.97 7.28
C LYS A 193 -7.56 -15.85 5.85
N VAL A 194 -6.83 -14.78 5.56
CA VAL A 194 -6.15 -14.56 4.28
C VAL A 194 -4.86 -13.77 4.48
N GLU A 195 -3.87 -14.11 3.69
CA GLU A 195 -2.59 -13.42 3.61
C GLU A 195 -2.32 -13.04 2.15
N ILE A 196 -2.04 -11.76 1.90
CA ILE A 196 -1.87 -11.19 0.56
C ILE A 196 -0.53 -10.49 0.47
N ILE A 197 0.17 -10.72 -0.62
CA ILE A 197 1.35 -9.94 -1.02
C ILE A 197 0.96 -9.19 -2.29
N GLU A 198 1.19 -7.90 -2.32
CA GLU A 198 0.92 -7.02 -3.47
C GLU A 198 2.24 -6.43 -3.98
N SER A 199 2.47 -6.49 -5.28
CA SER A 199 3.62 -5.85 -5.90
C SER A 199 3.28 -5.21 -7.24
N HIS A 200 3.92 -4.06 -7.51
CA HIS A 200 3.78 -3.30 -8.75
C HIS A 200 5.11 -3.28 -9.48
N HIS A 201 5.08 -3.49 -10.80
CA HIS A 201 6.28 -3.52 -11.64
C HIS A 201 6.01 -2.86 -13.00
N ASN A 202 6.68 -1.76 -13.26
CA ASN A 202 6.75 -1.17 -14.59
C ASN A 202 7.92 -1.82 -15.36
N LEU A 203 7.62 -2.48 -16.46
CA LEU A 203 8.56 -3.30 -17.24
C LEU A 203 9.08 -2.58 -18.49
N ASP A 204 8.74 -1.32 -18.67
CA ASP A 204 9.32 -0.44 -19.71
C ASP A 204 9.76 0.90 -19.11
N GLU A 205 10.17 1.84 -19.95
CA GLU A 205 10.70 3.15 -19.51
C GLU A 205 9.64 4.26 -19.45
N SER A 206 8.38 3.93 -19.74
CA SER A 206 7.27 4.90 -19.69
C SER A 206 6.95 5.34 -18.27
N PHE A 207 6.33 6.51 -18.15
CA PHE A 207 5.79 6.94 -16.87
C PHE A 207 4.47 6.21 -16.58
N VAL A 208 4.41 5.60 -15.42
CA VAL A 208 3.21 4.94 -14.93
C VAL A 208 2.71 5.65 -13.69
N LEU A 209 1.46 6.13 -13.74
CA LEU A 209 0.74 6.62 -12.58
C LEU A 209 -0.30 5.59 -12.16
N THR A 210 -0.15 5.03 -10.99
CA THR A 210 -1.14 4.13 -10.39
C THR A 210 -1.84 4.84 -9.23
N ASN A 211 -3.15 4.95 -9.32
CA ASN A 211 -4.03 5.36 -8.23
C ASN A 211 -4.78 4.13 -7.73
N SER A 212 -4.33 3.58 -6.61
CA SER A 212 -4.88 2.36 -6.02
C SER A 212 -5.77 2.70 -4.83
N VAL A 213 -6.95 2.07 -4.76
CA VAL A 213 -7.82 2.14 -3.58
C VAL A 213 -8.26 0.73 -3.20
N THR A 214 -8.00 0.37 -1.95
CA THR A 214 -8.34 -0.93 -1.37
C THR A 214 -9.26 -0.74 -0.17
N GLU A 215 -10.40 -1.43 -0.16
CA GLU A 215 -11.28 -1.53 1.01
C GLU A 215 -11.21 -2.95 1.59
N ILE A 216 -10.89 -3.05 2.86
CA ILE A 216 -10.75 -4.30 3.61
C ILE A 216 -11.78 -4.34 4.73
N PHE A 217 -12.59 -5.40 4.76
CA PHE A 217 -13.54 -5.68 5.83
C PHE A 217 -13.11 -6.97 6.52
N THR A 218 -12.60 -6.84 7.74
CA THR A 218 -12.19 -7.99 8.56
C THR A 218 -13.21 -8.19 9.67
N TYR A 219 -14.02 -9.26 9.54
CA TYR A 219 -15.09 -9.56 10.45
C TYR A 219 -14.62 -10.22 11.76
N GLN A 220 -15.58 -10.55 12.63
CA GLN A 220 -15.30 -11.10 13.95
C GLN A 220 -14.39 -12.34 13.89
N ASN A 221 -13.36 -12.39 14.75
CA ASN A 221 -12.37 -13.47 14.81
C ASN A 221 -11.60 -13.73 13.49
N ALA A 222 -11.73 -12.85 12.51
CA ALA A 222 -11.02 -12.99 11.24
C ALA A 222 -9.61 -12.41 11.31
N LYS A 223 -8.72 -12.91 10.42
CA LYS A 223 -7.36 -12.42 10.28
C LYS A 223 -7.07 -12.04 8.83
N THR A 224 -6.54 -10.82 8.64
CA THR A 224 -6.10 -10.30 7.35
C THR A 224 -4.66 -9.82 7.47
N ASP A 225 -3.74 -10.41 6.71
CA ASP A 225 -2.38 -9.91 6.58
C ASP A 225 -2.15 -9.42 5.14
N TRP A 226 -1.65 -8.18 4.99
CA TRP A 226 -1.37 -7.57 3.70
C TRP A 226 0.04 -7.02 3.64
N HIS A 227 0.82 -7.50 2.69
CA HIS A 227 2.21 -7.11 2.51
C HIS A 227 2.37 -6.36 1.18
N LYS A 228 2.75 -5.09 1.22
CA LYS A 228 3.00 -4.25 0.05
C LYS A 228 4.50 -4.22 -0.24
N LEU A 229 4.90 -4.79 -1.37
CA LEU A 229 6.28 -4.78 -1.84
C LEU A 229 6.43 -3.77 -2.98
N GLN A 230 6.97 -2.60 -2.65
CA GLN A 230 7.10 -1.45 -3.54
C GLN A 230 8.57 -1.26 -3.92
N ASN A 231 8.99 -1.89 -5.01
CA ASN A 231 10.34 -1.76 -5.57
C ASN A 231 10.26 -1.58 -7.09
N ASP A 232 9.55 -0.54 -7.50
CA ASP A 232 9.31 -0.24 -8.90
C ASP A 232 10.36 0.73 -9.48
N SER A 233 10.29 1.01 -10.77
CA SER A 233 11.20 1.87 -11.51
C SER A 233 11.13 3.34 -11.08
N ASP A 234 12.15 4.14 -11.43
CA ASP A 234 12.20 5.59 -11.19
C ASP A 234 11.20 6.38 -12.08
N THR A 235 10.45 5.71 -12.94
CA THR A 235 9.37 6.30 -13.76
C THR A 235 7.98 5.96 -13.24
N SER A 236 7.88 5.24 -12.10
CA SER A 236 6.63 4.83 -11.49
C SER A 236 6.20 5.76 -10.37
N TYR A 237 4.92 6.14 -10.41
CA TYR A 237 4.25 6.95 -9.39
C TYR A 237 3.08 6.16 -8.84
N LEU A 238 3.03 5.99 -7.53
CA LEU A 238 1.97 5.27 -6.83
C LEU A 238 1.31 6.17 -5.79
N VAL A 239 0.00 6.34 -5.90
CA VAL A 239 -0.85 6.89 -4.83
C VAL A 239 -1.78 5.79 -4.38
N ASP A 240 -1.54 5.25 -3.20
CA ASP A 240 -2.25 4.11 -2.64
C ASP A 240 -3.04 4.51 -1.39
N HIS A 241 -4.33 4.13 -1.38
CA HIS A 241 -5.21 4.29 -0.23
C HIS A 241 -5.74 2.93 0.18
N THR A 242 -5.48 2.53 1.40
CA THR A 242 -6.03 1.31 2.00
C THR A 242 -6.88 1.68 3.21
N PHE A 243 -8.15 1.34 3.15
CA PHE A 243 -9.10 1.48 4.23
C PHE A 243 -9.42 0.11 4.81
N ALA A 244 -9.29 -0.05 6.12
CA ALA A 244 -9.56 -1.31 6.81
C ALA A 244 -10.56 -1.11 7.94
N LYS A 245 -11.73 -1.73 7.82
CA LYS A 245 -12.72 -1.80 8.89
C LYS A 245 -12.67 -3.14 9.57
N GLN A 246 -12.55 -3.10 10.89
CA GLN A 246 -12.36 -4.27 11.72
C GLN A 246 -13.50 -4.44 12.71
N GLU A 247 -14.01 -5.66 12.81
CA GLU A 247 -15.01 -6.04 13.76
C GLU A 247 -14.38 -6.78 14.96
N ARG A 248 -15.18 -7.10 15.98
CA ARG A 248 -14.74 -7.66 17.25
C ARG A 248 -13.76 -8.84 17.13
N ASP A 249 -12.74 -8.88 18.00
CA ASP A 249 -11.77 -9.97 18.11
C ASP A 249 -10.96 -10.22 16.80
N SER A 250 -10.92 -9.26 15.88
CA SER A 250 -10.23 -9.39 14.60
C SER A 250 -8.78 -8.87 14.66
N LEU A 251 -7.98 -9.34 13.71
CA LEU A 251 -6.59 -8.91 13.53
C LEU A 251 -6.37 -8.49 12.07
N THR A 252 -5.81 -7.29 11.88
CA THR A 252 -5.36 -6.85 10.56
C THR A 252 -3.94 -6.32 10.63
N THR A 253 -3.08 -6.86 9.77
CA THR A 253 -1.68 -6.41 9.60
C THR A 253 -1.48 -5.83 8.22
N VAL A 254 -0.89 -4.65 8.11
CA VAL A 254 -0.37 -4.12 6.85
C VAL A 254 1.12 -3.82 6.99
N ASN A 255 1.94 -4.53 6.21
CA ASN A 255 3.38 -4.31 6.13
C ASN A 255 3.71 -3.64 4.79
N THR A 256 4.45 -2.54 4.82
CA THR A 256 4.79 -1.77 3.62
C THR A 256 6.31 -1.68 3.47
N PHE A 257 6.84 -2.23 2.39
CA PHE A 257 8.27 -2.28 2.06
C PHE A 257 8.53 -1.39 0.84
N SER A 258 9.04 -0.18 1.04
CA SER A 258 9.23 0.82 -0.02
C SER A 258 10.71 0.97 -0.35
N PHE A 259 11.11 0.41 -1.49
CA PHE A 259 12.50 0.35 -1.97
C PHE A 259 12.70 1.01 -3.33
N GLY A 260 11.66 1.49 -3.97
CA GLY A 260 11.68 2.05 -5.32
C GLY A 260 10.41 2.83 -5.65
N GLY A 261 10.32 3.26 -6.89
CA GLY A 261 9.33 4.22 -7.37
C GLY A 261 9.83 5.66 -7.29
N LYS A 262 9.43 6.52 -8.22
CA LYS A 262 9.78 7.94 -8.20
C LYS A 262 9.06 8.69 -7.08
N LEU A 263 7.77 8.44 -6.96
CA LEU A 263 6.92 8.92 -5.88
C LEU A 263 6.01 7.79 -5.44
N VAL A 264 6.04 7.46 -4.17
CA VAL A 264 5.13 6.50 -3.53
C VAL A 264 4.45 7.20 -2.36
N ARG A 265 3.12 7.28 -2.42
CA ARG A 265 2.31 7.77 -1.31
C ARG A 265 1.38 6.67 -0.84
N ASN A 266 1.56 6.25 0.41
CA ASN A 266 0.75 5.26 1.08
C ASN A 266 -0.14 5.93 2.12
N ASN A 267 -1.47 5.73 2.01
CA ASN A 267 -2.42 6.15 3.02
C ASN A 267 -3.11 4.91 3.58
N LEU A 268 -2.94 4.66 4.87
CA LEU A 268 -3.59 3.56 5.59
C LEU A 268 -4.56 4.14 6.61
N ASP A 269 -5.82 3.75 6.53
CA ASP A 269 -6.87 4.19 7.44
C ASP A 269 -7.57 2.99 8.07
N PHE A 270 -7.48 2.85 9.39
CA PHE A 270 -8.00 1.73 10.16
C PHE A 270 -9.15 2.18 11.05
N ILE A 271 -10.28 1.49 10.95
CA ILE A 271 -11.50 1.78 11.69
C ILE A 271 -11.84 0.60 12.60
N HIS A 272 -11.68 0.78 13.90
CA HIS A 272 -12.08 -0.20 14.91
C HIS A 272 -13.57 -0.07 15.20
N ASN A 273 -14.36 -1.07 14.78
CA ASN A 273 -15.81 -1.09 14.91
C ASN A 273 -16.32 -2.18 15.85
N GLY A 274 -15.45 -2.83 16.61
CA GLY A 274 -15.73 -3.85 17.62
C GLY A 274 -14.69 -3.84 18.73
N GLU A 275 -14.91 -4.58 19.79
CA GLU A 275 -13.98 -4.70 20.92
C GLU A 275 -12.85 -5.70 20.63
N ASN A 276 -11.75 -5.61 21.38
CA ASN A 276 -10.60 -6.53 21.33
C ASN A 276 -9.93 -6.61 19.94
N ILE A 277 -9.93 -5.53 19.19
CA ILE A 277 -9.29 -5.47 17.87
C ILE A 277 -7.78 -5.25 18.01
N ASN A 278 -7.03 -5.93 17.17
CA ASN A 278 -5.58 -5.73 17.03
C ASN A 278 -5.23 -5.26 15.61
N SER A 279 -4.44 -4.18 15.52
CA SER A 279 -3.98 -3.61 14.26
C SER A 279 -2.48 -3.41 14.25
N PHE A 280 -1.80 -3.92 13.22
CA PHE A 280 -0.37 -3.72 13.03
C PHE A 280 -0.10 -3.04 11.69
N MET A 281 0.63 -1.93 11.75
CA MET A 281 1.07 -1.18 10.58
C MET A 281 2.59 -1.04 10.66
N ASN A 282 3.31 -1.77 9.83
CA ASN A 282 4.75 -1.72 9.83
C ASN A 282 5.26 -1.22 8.48
N GLY A 283 6.38 -0.49 8.49
CA GLY A 283 6.97 0.02 7.27
C GLY A 283 8.49 0.03 7.30
N ILE A 284 9.10 -0.34 6.18
CA ILE A 284 10.52 -0.15 5.92
C ILE A 284 10.65 0.64 4.64
N THR A 285 11.37 1.76 4.72
CA THR A 285 11.67 2.60 3.57
C THR A 285 13.17 2.71 3.40
N ILE A 286 13.69 2.34 2.22
CA ILE A 286 15.08 2.62 1.84
C ILE A 286 15.08 3.18 0.43
N ILE A 287 15.33 4.46 0.31
CA ILE A 287 15.33 5.18 -0.96
C ILE A 287 16.55 6.08 -1.11
N GLY A 288 16.87 6.40 -2.34
CA GLY A 288 17.99 7.25 -2.73
C GLY A 288 17.63 8.15 -3.91
N LYS A 289 18.64 8.65 -4.62
CA LYS A 289 18.46 9.58 -5.72
C LYS A 289 17.59 10.79 -5.29
N ASP A 290 16.52 11.08 -6.01
CA ASP A 290 15.52 12.10 -5.74
C ASP A 290 14.11 11.49 -5.58
N GLN A 291 14.06 10.26 -5.05
CA GLN A 291 12.81 9.53 -4.78
C GLN A 291 12.09 10.13 -3.58
N LEU A 292 10.75 10.07 -3.61
CA LEU A 292 9.89 10.49 -2.52
C LEU A 292 9.02 9.32 -2.05
N VAL A 293 9.04 9.03 -0.75
CA VAL A 293 8.10 8.09 -0.11
C VAL A 293 7.40 8.81 1.04
N ASP A 294 6.07 8.81 0.96
CA ASP A 294 5.18 9.51 1.90
C ASP A 294 4.19 8.51 2.51
N HIS A 295 4.31 8.27 3.81
CA HIS A 295 3.43 7.40 4.58
C HIS A 295 2.48 8.21 5.45
N HIS A 296 1.19 8.03 5.23
CA HIS A 296 0.11 8.51 6.09
C HIS A 296 -0.61 7.34 6.72
N THR A 297 -0.72 7.35 8.03
CA THR A 297 -1.49 6.33 8.76
C THR A 297 -2.52 7.01 9.66
N ALA A 298 -3.71 6.44 9.72
CA ALA A 298 -4.74 6.84 10.68
C ALA A 298 -5.35 5.61 11.34
N VAL A 299 -5.57 5.66 12.65
CA VAL A 299 -6.29 4.62 13.37
C VAL A 299 -7.39 5.27 14.19
N HIS A 300 -8.63 4.84 13.96
CA HIS A 300 -9.82 5.31 14.66
C HIS A 300 -10.28 4.27 15.68
N HIS A 301 -9.87 4.42 16.93
CA HIS A 301 -10.36 3.62 18.06
C HIS A 301 -11.74 4.12 18.46
N ASN A 302 -12.79 3.42 18.02
CA ASN A 302 -14.19 3.76 18.30
C ASN A 302 -14.80 2.92 19.42
N THR A 303 -14.12 1.89 19.89
CA THR A 303 -14.61 0.86 20.83
C THR A 303 -13.52 0.50 21.83
N PRO A 304 -13.88 -0.02 23.03
CA PRO A 304 -12.91 -0.30 24.08
C PRO A 304 -12.06 -1.56 23.81
N ASN A 305 -10.98 -1.69 24.60
CA ASN A 305 -10.07 -2.85 24.63
C ASN A 305 -9.34 -3.13 23.30
N CYS A 306 -9.10 -2.11 22.47
CA CYS A 306 -8.43 -2.25 21.18
C CYS A 306 -6.96 -1.87 21.26
N GLU A 307 -6.14 -2.50 20.43
CA GLU A 307 -4.72 -2.24 20.33
C GLU A 307 -4.30 -1.86 18.91
N SER A 308 -3.38 -0.90 18.80
CA SER A 308 -2.75 -0.56 17.53
C SER A 308 -1.27 -0.32 17.68
N TYR A 309 -0.49 -0.86 16.76
CA TYR A 309 0.97 -0.76 16.74
C TYR A 309 1.41 -0.27 15.37
N GLN A 310 2.16 0.84 15.37
CA GLN A 310 2.75 1.41 14.17
C GLN A 310 4.26 1.43 14.34
N ASN A 311 5.00 0.74 13.46
CA ASN A 311 6.46 0.70 13.50
C ASN A 311 7.02 0.99 12.10
N TYR A 312 7.45 2.23 11.87
CA TYR A 312 8.01 2.66 10.60
C TYR A 312 9.50 3.01 10.74
N LYS A 313 10.30 2.45 9.84
CA LYS A 313 11.75 2.70 9.79
C LYS A 313 12.16 3.18 8.42
N GLY A 314 12.91 4.30 8.39
CA GLY A 314 13.37 4.92 7.16
C GLY A 314 14.90 5.02 7.10
N ILE A 315 15.47 4.74 5.92
CA ILE A 315 16.86 4.98 5.58
C ILE A 315 16.88 5.79 4.30
N PHE A 316 17.40 7.00 4.35
CA PHE A 316 17.36 7.94 3.26
C PHE A 316 18.76 8.31 2.80
N LYS A 317 19.00 8.23 1.48
CA LYS A 317 20.28 8.51 0.81
C LYS A 317 20.14 9.63 -0.22
N ASP A 318 21.26 10.15 -0.68
CA ASP A 318 21.37 11.12 -1.76
C ASP A 318 20.52 12.38 -1.53
N LYS A 319 19.47 12.60 -2.34
CA LYS A 319 18.51 13.70 -2.25
C LYS A 319 17.08 13.20 -2.02
N SER A 320 16.95 11.96 -1.52
CA SER A 320 15.63 11.38 -1.28
C SER A 320 14.89 12.08 -0.16
N HIS A 321 13.58 12.05 -0.25
CA HIS A 321 12.70 12.68 0.72
C HIS A 321 11.72 11.64 1.30
N GLY A 322 11.72 11.52 2.62
CA GLY A 322 10.70 10.77 3.37
C GLY A 322 9.65 11.69 3.96
N VAL A 323 8.44 11.19 4.09
CA VAL A 323 7.38 11.82 4.88
C VAL A 323 6.70 10.73 5.71
N PHE A 324 6.45 11.02 6.98
CA PHE A 324 5.62 10.20 7.84
C PHE A 324 4.62 11.07 8.59
N ASN A 325 3.33 10.81 8.40
CA ASN A 325 2.24 11.47 9.12
C ASN A 325 1.35 10.38 9.72
N GLY A 326 1.48 10.14 11.01
CA GLY A 326 0.74 9.10 11.71
C GLY A 326 -0.26 9.71 12.69
N LYS A 327 -1.52 9.30 12.59
CA LYS A 327 -2.61 9.78 13.44
C LYS A 327 -3.24 8.64 14.22
N VAL A 328 -3.50 8.87 15.50
CA VAL A 328 -4.28 7.97 16.35
C VAL A 328 -5.42 8.77 16.98
N PHE A 329 -6.65 8.38 16.66
CA PHE A 329 -7.86 8.96 17.23
C PHE A 329 -8.46 7.98 18.23
N VAL A 330 -8.64 8.41 19.48
CA VAL A 330 -9.24 7.60 20.54
C VAL A 330 -10.50 8.27 21.03
N ASN A 331 -11.65 7.71 20.62
CA ASN A 331 -12.96 8.23 21.02
C ASN A 331 -13.20 8.03 22.52
N LYS A 332 -14.06 8.87 23.11
CA LYS A 332 -14.36 8.86 24.55
C LYS A 332 -14.79 7.51 25.09
N ILE A 333 -15.49 6.72 24.30
CA ILE A 333 -15.94 5.36 24.69
C ILE A 333 -14.87 4.29 24.54
N ALA A 334 -13.79 4.58 23.80
CA ALA A 334 -12.70 3.63 23.51
C ALA A 334 -11.73 3.52 24.71
N GLN A 335 -12.26 3.16 25.88
CA GLN A 335 -11.46 2.96 27.08
C GLN A 335 -10.59 1.72 26.96
N LYS A 336 -9.46 1.69 27.70
CA LYS A 336 -8.46 0.61 27.68
C LYS A 336 -7.82 0.38 26.31
N THR A 337 -7.78 1.42 25.49
CA THR A 337 -7.00 1.43 24.27
C THR A 337 -5.50 1.42 24.58
N ASN A 338 -4.76 0.56 23.88
CA ASN A 338 -3.30 0.59 23.83
C ASN A 338 -2.87 0.98 22.41
N ALA A 339 -2.24 2.14 22.24
CA ALA A 339 -1.80 2.62 20.94
C ALA A 339 -0.32 3.04 20.98
N TYR A 340 0.49 2.39 20.17
CA TYR A 340 1.93 2.67 20.08
C TYR A 340 2.29 3.06 18.66
N GLN A 341 2.94 4.22 18.52
CA GLN A 341 3.40 4.72 17.22
C GLN A 341 4.89 5.03 17.31
N GLN A 342 5.67 4.42 16.43
CA GLN A 342 7.11 4.62 16.36
C GLN A 342 7.54 4.90 14.90
N ASN A 343 8.29 5.98 14.70
CA ASN A 343 8.92 6.31 13.44
C ASN A 343 10.40 6.65 13.66
N ASN A 344 11.28 5.77 13.24
CA ASN A 344 12.72 5.91 13.41
C ASN A 344 13.41 6.03 12.06
N ASN A 345 14.24 7.05 11.88
CA ASN A 345 14.83 7.38 10.60
C ASN A 345 16.34 7.61 10.70
N ILE A 346 17.06 7.19 9.69
CA ILE A 346 18.48 7.43 9.49
C ILE A 346 18.69 8.18 8.19
N LEU A 347 19.34 9.34 8.27
CA LEU A 347 19.79 10.11 7.11
C LEU A 347 21.27 9.79 6.84
N LEU A 348 21.57 9.31 5.64
CA LEU A 348 22.91 8.87 5.29
C LEU A 348 23.71 9.95 4.56
N ASP A 349 23.03 10.92 3.94
CA ASP A 349 23.62 11.99 3.14
C ASP A 349 23.00 13.35 3.50
N GLU A 350 23.75 14.43 3.32
CA GLU A 350 23.29 15.80 3.63
C GLU A 350 22.08 16.27 2.80
N GLY A 351 21.91 15.68 1.61
CA GLY A 351 20.78 15.99 0.72
C GLY A 351 19.51 15.26 1.09
N ALA A 352 19.58 14.19 1.89
CA ALA A 352 18.43 13.40 2.30
C ALA A 352 17.63 14.12 3.39
N THR A 353 16.31 14.01 3.31
CA THR A 353 15.40 14.68 4.26
C THR A 353 14.26 13.79 4.69
N ILE A 354 13.70 14.06 5.87
CA ILE A 354 12.48 13.42 6.37
C ILE A 354 11.63 14.45 7.12
N ASP A 355 10.35 14.52 6.79
CA ASP A 355 9.35 15.23 7.56
C ASP A 355 8.49 14.23 8.33
N THR A 356 8.46 14.32 9.66
CA THR A 356 7.72 13.38 10.49
C THR A 356 6.77 14.10 11.44
N LYS A 357 5.51 13.67 11.44
CA LYS A 357 4.41 14.30 12.17
C LYS A 357 3.54 13.25 12.86
N PRO A 358 3.98 12.68 13.99
CA PRO A 358 3.12 11.82 14.80
C PRO A 358 2.09 12.65 15.57
N GLN A 359 0.81 12.22 15.57
CA GLN A 359 -0.31 12.93 16.20
C GLN A 359 -1.17 11.97 17.02
N LEU A 360 -1.56 12.40 18.22
CA LEU A 360 -2.47 11.67 19.10
C LEU A 360 -3.64 12.60 19.46
N GLU A 361 -4.87 12.18 19.16
CA GLU A 361 -6.10 12.86 19.54
C GLU A 361 -6.91 11.94 20.47
N ILE A 362 -6.75 12.14 21.77
CA ILE A 362 -7.24 11.21 22.80
C ILE A 362 -8.34 11.88 23.61
N PHE A 363 -9.53 11.29 23.58
CA PHE A 363 -10.70 11.75 24.30
C PHE A 363 -11.15 10.79 25.43
N ALA A 364 -10.46 9.65 25.59
CA ALA A 364 -10.69 8.67 26.65
C ALA A 364 -9.67 8.83 27.79
N ASP A 365 -10.05 8.44 29.01
CA ASP A 365 -9.26 8.68 30.23
C ASP A 365 -8.37 7.46 30.60
N ASP A 366 -8.87 6.24 30.42
CA ASP A 366 -8.17 4.99 30.78
C ASP A 366 -7.53 4.35 29.53
N VAL A 367 -6.40 4.89 29.10
CA VAL A 367 -5.70 4.46 27.90
C VAL A 367 -4.18 4.47 28.10
N LYS A 368 -3.47 3.72 27.26
CA LYS A 368 -2.00 3.73 27.14
C LYS A 368 -1.66 4.09 25.69
N CYS A 369 -1.38 5.37 25.46
CA CYS A 369 -1.03 5.84 24.13
C CYS A 369 0.34 6.53 24.18
N SER A 370 1.21 6.17 23.25
CA SER A 370 2.52 6.79 23.13
C SER A 370 2.94 6.91 21.67
N HIS A 371 3.71 7.93 21.38
CA HIS A 371 4.41 8.05 20.12
C HIS A 371 5.89 8.34 20.36
N GLY A 372 6.73 7.87 19.43
CA GLY A 372 8.15 8.15 19.40
C GLY A 372 8.60 8.45 17.98
N CYS A 373 9.45 9.43 17.82
CA CYS A 373 10.08 9.74 16.54
C CYS A 373 11.55 10.04 16.75
N THR A 374 12.38 9.46 15.90
CA THR A 374 13.82 9.78 15.88
C THR A 374 14.26 10.06 14.45
N VAL A 375 15.11 11.07 14.32
CA VAL A 375 15.85 11.33 13.09
C VAL A 375 17.31 11.45 13.50
N GLY A 376 18.15 10.56 13.00
CA GLY A 376 19.53 10.48 13.46
C GLY A 376 20.49 9.97 12.41
N GLN A 377 21.71 9.76 12.86
CA GLN A 377 22.80 9.13 12.13
C GLN A 377 23.11 7.77 12.76
N LEU A 378 23.96 7.00 12.11
CA LEU A 378 24.44 5.75 12.68
C LEU A 378 25.16 5.98 14.02
N ASN A 379 24.99 5.02 14.93
CA ASN A 379 25.67 5.05 16.22
C ASN A 379 27.18 4.89 16.04
N GLU A 380 27.94 5.92 16.36
CA GLU A 380 29.40 5.97 16.20
C GLU A 380 30.12 4.99 17.13
N ASP A 381 29.61 4.74 18.33
CA ASP A 381 30.18 3.76 19.26
C ASP A 381 30.02 2.34 18.72
N ALA A 382 28.86 1.99 18.20
CA ALA A 382 28.62 0.71 17.55
C ALA A 382 29.51 0.54 16.29
N MET A 383 29.65 1.61 15.51
CA MET A 383 30.54 1.66 14.35
C MET A 383 31.99 1.43 14.78
N PHE A 384 32.46 2.11 15.81
CA PHE A 384 33.80 1.96 16.35
C PHE A 384 34.06 0.53 16.86
N TYR A 385 33.10 -0.04 17.60
CA TYR A 385 33.19 -1.41 18.12
C TYR A 385 33.37 -2.46 16.99
N LEU A 386 32.57 -2.37 15.91
CA LEU A 386 32.70 -3.29 14.79
C LEU A 386 34.03 -3.11 14.04
N ARG A 387 34.47 -1.88 13.85
CA ARG A 387 35.78 -1.59 13.25
C ARG A 387 36.96 -2.05 14.08
N ALA A 388 36.90 -1.94 15.39
CA ALA A 388 37.91 -2.44 16.30
C ALA A 388 38.06 -3.98 16.24
N ARG A 389 37.08 -4.69 15.72
CA ARG A 389 37.11 -6.13 15.47
C ARG A 389 37.55 -6.50 14.03
N GLY A 390 38.05 -5.54 13.27
CA GLY A 390 38.56 -5.77 11.93
C GLY A 390 37.54 -5.69 10.80
N ILE A 391 36.27 -5.35 11.09
CA ILE A 391 35.24 -5.16 10.08
C ILE A 391 35.50 -3.82 9.35
N SER A 392 35.45 -3.82 8.02
CA SER A 392 35.64 -2.59 7.26
C SER A 392 34.56 -1.54 7.57
N LYS A 393 34.84 -0.26 7.34
CA LYS A 393 33.86 0.82 7.56
C LYS A 393 32.59 0.58 6.76
N LYS A 394 32.72 0.13 5.49
CA LYS A 394 31.59 -0.16 4.62
C LYS A 394 30.72 -1.29 5.18
N GLU A 395 31.33 -2.40 5.55
CA GLU A 395 30.60 -3.55 6.10
C GLU A 395 29.98 -3.24 7.46
N ALA A 396 30.70 -2.55 8.37
CA ALA A 396 30.14 -2.16 9.67
C ALA A 396 28.93 -1.25 9.53
N ARG A 397 28.98 -0.25 8.63
CA ARG A 397 27.84 0.62 8.31
C ARG A 397 26.63 -0.20 7.85
N ALA A 398 26.88 -1.10 6.96
CA ALA A 398 25.86 -1.92 6.36
C ALA A 398 25.19 -2.89 7.34
N LEU A 399 25.96 -3.54 8.20
CA LEU A 399 25.45 -4.39 9.29
C LEU A 399 24.55 -3.62 10.24
N LEU A 400 24.95 -2.39 10.62
CA LEU A 400 24.13 -1.56 11.51
C LEU A 400 22.82 -1.11 10.85
N LEU A 401 22.85 -0.75 9.57
CA LEU A 401 21.65 -0.37 8.82
C LEU A 401 20.72 -1.57 8.65
N TYR A 402 21.28 -2.73 8.34
CA TYR A 402 20.49 -3.96 8.22
C TYR A 402 19.83 -4.32 9.57
N ALA A 403 20.59 -4.29 10.67
CA ALA A 403 20.05 -4.55 12.01
C ALA A 403 18.94 -3.54 12.37
N PHE A 404 19.11 -2.26 12.01
CA PHE A 404 18.09 -1.24 12.22
C PHE A 404 16.80 -1.53 11.44
N ALA A 405 16.89 -1.93 10.17
CA ALA A 405 15.74 -2.23 9.34
C ALA A 405 15.05 -3.55 9.74
N ASN A 406 15.86 -4.58 10.09
CA ASN A 406 15.38 -5.93 10.41
C ASN A 406 14.40 -5.99 11.59
N ASP A 407 14.48 -5.05 12.51
CA ASP A 407 13.53 -4.94 13.62
C ASP A 407 12.05 -4.77 13.16
N ALA A 408 11.82 -4.08 12.06
CA ALA A 408 10.46 -3.94 11.50
C ALA A 408 9.98 -5.19 10.71
N MET A 409 10.86 -6.18 10.47
CA MET A 409 10.52 -7.43 9.78
C MET A 409 10.14 -8.57 10.73
N GLN A 410 10.20 -8.38 12.04
CA GLN A 410 10.01 -9.46 13.03
C GLN A 410 8.60 -10.09 12.97
N ASN A 411 7.64 -9.35 12.46
CA ASN A 411 6.23 -9.77 12.35
C ASN A 411 5.87 -10.34 10.95
N ILE A 412 6.87 -10.69 10.13
CA ILE A 412 6.63 -11.37 8.85
C ILE A 412 6.74 -12.86 9.06
N ASP A 413 5.62 -13.57 8.93
CA ASP A 413 5.56 -15.03 9.09
C ASP A 413 5.93 -15.77 7.79
N ILE A 414 5.86 -15.12 6.62
CA ILE A 414 6.19 -15.71 5.31
C ILE A 414 7.70 -15.69 5.09
N GLU A 415 8.37 -16.83 5.30
CA GLU A 415 9.82 -16.91 5.14
C GLU A 415 10.34 -16.51 3.74
N PRO A 416 9.74 -16.92 2.60
CA PRO A 416 10.18 -16.44 1.29
C PRO A 416 10.06 -14.92 1.10
N LEU A 417 9.03 -14.28 1.66
CA LEU A 417 8.90 -12.83 1.64
C LEU A 417 10.00 -12.17 2.47
N LYS A 418 10.26 -12.69 3.65
CA LYS A 418 11.32 -12.21 4.54
C LYS A 418 12.69 -12.29 3.86
N VAL A 419 12.99 -13.41 3.21
CA VAL A 419 14.23 -13.58 2.41
C VAL A 419 14.28 -12.57 1.25
N LYS A 420 13.17 -12.35 0.52
CA LYS A 420 13.13 -11.36 -0.58
C LYS A 420 13.36 -9.95 -0.07
N VAL A 421 12.69 -9.56 1.00
CA VAL A 421 12.87 -8.24 1.64
C VAL A 421 14.31 -8.09 2.13
N SER A 422 14.88 -9.11 2.78
CA SER A 422 16.27 -9.11 3.24
C SER A 422 17.27 -8.95 2.09
N LYS A 423 17.04 -9.61 0.95
CA LYS A 423 17.87 -9.44 -0.25
C LYS A 423 17.77 -8.02 -0.82
N LEU A 424 16.57 -7.46 -0.91
CA LEU A 424 16.38 -6.08 -1.34
C LEU A 424 17.04 -5.08 -0.39
N LEU A 425 16.96 -5.32 0.92
CA LEU A 425 17.68 -4.53 1.92
C LEU A 425 19.20 -4.57 1.66
N ALA A 426 19.75 -5.76 1.51
CA ALA A 426 21.18 -5.93 1.25
C ALA A 426 21.62 -5.24 -0.05
N GLU A 427 20.85 -5.39 -1.13
CA GLU A 427 21.09 -4.72 -2.42
C GLU A 427 21.07 -3.19 -2.28
N LYS A 428 20.02 -2.63 -1.67
CA LYS A 428 19.91 -1.16 -1.49
C LYS A 428 20.97 -0.60 -0.56
N LEU A 429 21.48 -1.39 0.37
CA LEU A 429 22.56 -1.02 1.28
C LEU A 429 23.94 -1.39 0.76
N GLU A 430 24.06 -1.97 -0.43
CA GLU A 430 25.30 -2.41 -1.07
C GLU A 430 26.14 -3.38 -0.20
N VAL A 431 25.45 -4.35 0.40
CA VAL A 431 26.06 -5.37 1.27
C VAL A 431 26.03 -6.73 0.60
N ASN A 432 27.12 -7.48 0.73
CA ASN A 432 27.13 -8.90 0.41
C ASN A 432 26.79 -9.69 1.69
N MET A 433 25.57 -10.17 1.77
CA MET A 433 25.11 -11.10 2.81
C MET A 433 24.61 -12.38 2.13
N GLU A 434 25.00 -13.52 2.68
CA GLU A 434 24.38 -14.81 2.32
C GLU A 434 23.12 -14.98 3.20
N PHE A 435 21.96 -15.22 2.57
CA PHE A 435 20.67 -15.42 3.22
C PHE A 435 20.14 -16.82 2.99
#